data_0a193b36b9bcb99c5d92ec9423fd4a7e
#
_entry.id   0a193b36b9bcb99c5d92ec9423fd4a7e
#
_cell.length_a   1.000
_cell.length_b   1.000
_cell.length_c   1.000
_cell.angle_alpha   90.00
_cell.angle_beta   90.00
_cell.angle_gamma   90.00
#
_symmetry.space_group_name_H-M   'P 1'
#
loop_
_entity.id
_entity.type
_entity.pdbx_description
1 polymer ?
#
loop_
_entity_poly.entity_id
_entity_poly.type
_entity_poly.pdbx_seq_one_letter_code
_entity_poly.pdbx_strand_id
1 'polypeptide(L)'
;IKTYYCENFEQITAACPVPIVIAGGKKVPEPEALDMAYRAVNEGAAGVDMGRNVLQAECPSAMLQAIRMVVHENVKPEAAYKAYQTLMKDVK
;
A
#
# COMPACT_ATOMS: atom_id res chain seq x y z
N ILE A 1 -13.18 9.37 -3.05
CA ILE A 1 -13.59 8.97 -1.71
C ILE A 1 -12.43 8.26 -1.01
N LYS A 2 -12.21 8.61 0.22
CA LYS A 2 -11.17 8.03 1.06
C LYS A 2 -11.81 7.20 2.16
N THR A 3 -11.39 5.94 2.29
CA THR A 3 -11.93 5.03 3.31
C THR A 3 -10.84 4.06 3.77
N TYR A 4 -11.13 3.31 4.83
CA TYR A 4 -10.21 2.28 5.31
C TYR A 4 -10.48 0.96 4.63
N TYR A 5 -9.42 0.15 4.48
CA TYR A 5 -9.57 -1.20 3.97
C TYR A 5 -10.32 -2.07 5.00
N CYS A 6 -11.21 -2.91 4.51
CA CYS A 6 -12.01 -3.80 5.35
C CYS A 6 -12.38 -5.06 4.57
N GLU A 7 -12.95 -6.03 5.28
CA GLU A 7 -13.54 -7.18 4.60
C GLU A 7 -14.63 -6.70 3.65
N ASN A 8 -14.84 -7.41 2.56
CA ASN A 8 -15.81 -7.04 1.53
C ASN A 8 -15.50 -5.72 0.82
N PHE A 9 -14.26 -5.26 0.88
CA PHE A 9 -13.86 -4.01 0.21
C PHE A 9 -14.16 -4.07 -1.28
N GLU A 10 -14.00 -5.22 -1.91
CA GLU A 10 -14.31 -5.43 -3.31
C GLU A 10 -15.76 -5.08 -3.63
N GLN A 11 -16.69 -5.41 -2.73
CA GLN A 11 -18.10 -5.06 -2.90
C GLN A 11 -18.32 -3.54 -2.79
N ILE A 12 -17.57 -2.89 -1.91
CA ILE A 12 -17.64 -1.45 -1.75
C ILE A 12 -17.18 -0.74 -3.03
N THR A 13 -16.06 -1.17 -3.61
CA THR A 13 -15.57 -0.57 -4.85
C THR A 13 -16.51 -0.82 -6.02
N ALA A 14 -17.11 -2.00 -6.09
CA ALA A 14 -18.05 -2.34 -7.16
C ALA A 14 -19.33 -1.51 -7.08
N ALA A 15 -19.76 -1.16 -5.87
CA ALA A 15 -20.99 -0.38 -5.65
C ALA A 15 -20.77 1.12 -5.75
N CYS A 16 -19.53 1.60 -5.67
CA CYS A 16 -19.24 3.03 -5.63
C CYS A 16 -18.93 3.55 -7.03
N PRO A 17 -19.66 4.60 -7.49
CA PRO A 17 -19.46 5.12 -8.85
C PRO A 17 -18.26 6.06 -9.00
N VAL A 18 -17.56 6.35 -7.92
CA VAL A 18 -16.39 7.24 -7.94
C VAL A 18 -15.16 6.50 -7.45
N PRO A 19 -13.93 6.95 -7.82
CA PRO A 19 -12.71 6.32 -7.37
C PRO A 19 -12.60 6.31 -5.85
N ILE A 20 -12.08 5.20 -5.29
CA ILE A 20 -11.87 5.07 -3.85
C ILE A 20 -10.37 4.97 -3.59
N VAL A 21 -9.90 5.73 -2.61
CA VAL A 21 -8.52 5.68 -2.12
C VAL A 21 -8.54 5.12 -0.70
N ILE A 22 -7.65 4.15 -0.44
CA ILE A 22 -7.54 3.54 0.88
C ILE A 22 -6.68 4.40 1.79
N ALA A 23 -7.19 4.70 2.98
CA ALA A 23 -6.41 5.31 4.04
C ALA A 23 -5.66 4.21 4.80
N GLY A 24 -4.37 4.39 5.03
CA GLY A 24 -3.54 3.39 5.69
C GLY A 24 -3.79 3.25 7.19
N GLY A 25 -4.33 4.30 7.82
CA GLY A 25 -4.59 4.25 9.25
C GLY A 25 -3.32 4.20 10.10
N LYS A 26 -3.32 3.38 11.14
CA LYS A 26 -2.17 3.25 12.03
C LYS A 26 -1.01 2.59 11.32
N LYS A 27 0.21 2.90 11.76
CA LYS A 27 1.39 2.22 11.25
C LYS A 27 1.32 0.73 11.59
N VAL A 28 1.59 -0.10 10.59
CA VAL A 28 1.72 -1.56 10.74
C VAL A 28 3.10 -1.96 10.21
N PRO A 29 3.58 -3.19 10.48
CA PRO A 29 4.84 -3.64 9.90
C PRO A 29 4.85 -3.49 8.38
N GLU A 30 6.01 -3.19 7.81
CA GLU A 30 6.14 -2.93 6.38
C GLU A 30 5.55 -4.03 5.49
N PRO A 31 5.78 -5.33 5.76
CA PRO A 31 5.16 -6.37 4.93
C PRO A 31 3.63 -6.33 4.95
N GLU A 32 3.05 -6.03 6.11
CA GLU A 32 1.59 -5.93 6.24
C GLU A 32 1.04 -4.72 5.49
N ALA A 33 1.75 -3.60 5.53
CA ALA A 33 1.35 -2.41 4.81
C ALA A 33 1.37 -2.66 3.29
N LEU A 34 2.39 -3.33 2.80
CA LEU A 34 2.49 -3.68 1.39
C LEU A 34 1.40 -4.66 0.96
N ASP A 35 1.08 -5.63 1.82
CA ASP A 35 -0.01 -6.57 1.55
C ASP A 35 -1.35 -5.85 1.48
N MET A 36 -1.62 -4.94 2.41
CA MET A 36 -2.85 -4.16 2.41
C MET A 36 -2.98 -3.32 1.15
N ALA A 37 -1.91 -2.66 0.72
CA ALA A 37 -1.91 -1.88 -0.51
C ALA A 37 -2.19 -2.76 -1.73
N TYR A 38 -1.57 -3.93 -1.78
CA TYR A 38 -1.76 -4.87 -2.88
C TYR A 38 -3.21 -5.36 -2.96
N ARG A 39 -3.78 -5.77 -1.82
CA ARG A 39 -5.16 -6.24 -1.76
C ARG A 39 -6.13 -5.13 -2.16
N ALA A 40 -5.93 -3.93 -1.62
CA ALA A 40 -6.82 -2.81 -1.91
C ALA A 40 -6.87 -2.49 -3.40
N VAL A 41 -5.71 -2.40 -4.04
CA VAL A 41 -5.65 -2.09 -5.48
C VAL A 41 -6.27 -3.21 -6.31
N ASN A 42 -6.02 -4.47 -5.96
CA ASN A 42 -6.59 -5.60 -6.71
C ASN A 42 -8.09 -5.77 -6.47
N GLU A 43 -8.62 -5.19 -5.38
CA GLU A 43 -10.05 -5.21 -5.09
C GLU A 43 -10.76 -3.94 -5.59
N GLY A 44 -10.07 -3.09 -6.34
CA GLY A 44 -10.69 -1.98 -7.05
C GLY A 44 -10.36 -0.59 -6.56
N ALA A 45 -9.47 -0.43 -5.58
CA ALA A 45 -9.07 0.91 -5.15
C ALA A 45 -8.29 1.62 -6.25
N ALA A 46 -8.50 2.92 -6.38
CA ALA A 46 -7.75 3.74 -7.32
C ALA A 46 -6.33 4.04 -6.84
N GLY A 47 -6.09 3.96 -5.53
CA GLY A 47 -4.79 4.22 -4.95
C GLY A 47 -4.81 4.08 -3.44
N VAL A 48 -3.73 4.49 -2.79
CA VAL A 48 -3.60 4.42 -1.34
C VAL A 48 -3.08 5.75 -0.79
N ASP A 49 -3.49 6.06 0.44
CA ASP A 49 -2.97 7.19 1.21
C ASP A 49 -2.47 6.62 2.53
N MET A 50 -1.20 6.28 2.58
CA MET A 50 -0.59 5.56 3.70
C MET A 50 0.54 6.38 4.34
N GLY A 51 0.28 7.68 4.57
CA GLY A 51 1.30 8.61 5.07
C GLY A 51 2.05 8.10 6.30
N ARG A 52 1.34 7.63 7.33
CA ARG A 52 1.98 7.13 8.54
C ARG A 52 2.84 5.90 8.28
N ASN A 53 2.38 5.01 7.41
CA ASN A 53 3.14 3.80 7.09
C ASN A 53 4.41 4.12 6.29
N VAL A 54 4.43 5.20 5.54
CA VAL A 54 5.63 5.66 4.85
C VAL A 54 6.53 6.44 5.80
N LEU A 55 6.00 7.47 6.46
CA LEU A 55 6.82 8.37 7.28
C LEU A 55 7.41 7.70 8.51
N GLN A 56 6.72 6.71 9.07
CA GLN A 56 7.17 5.98 10.25
C GLN A 56 7.87 4.67 9.91
N ALA A 57 8.06 4.36 8.64
CA ALA A 57 8.82 3.19 8.22
C ALA A 57 10.31 3.38 8.59
N GLU A 58 11.02 2.28 8.73
CA GLU A 58 12.45 2.32 9.03
C GLU A 58 13.23 3.11 7.98
N CYS A 59 12.83 3.00 6.71
CA CYS A 59 13.40 3.78 5.62
C CYS A 59 12.28 4.35 4.75
N PRO A 60 11.80 5.58 5.04
CA PRO A 60 10.65 6.13 4.34
C PRO A 60 10.79 6.19 2.82
N SER A 61 11.95 6.55 2.30
CA SER A 61 12.13 6.63 0.84
C SER A 61 12.03 5.26 0.18
N ALA A 62 12.58 4.23 0.80
CA ALA A 62 12.47 2.86 0.29
C ALA A 62 11.03 2.36 0.38
N MET A 63 10.34 2.69 1.47
CA MET A 63 8.93 2.30 1.65
C MET A 63 8.03 2.95 0.61
N LEU A 64 8.26 4.22 0.32
CA LEU A 64 7.50 4.93 -0.71
C LEU A 64 7.67 4.25 -2.07
N GLN A 65 8.88 3.87 -2.42
CA GLN A 65 9.14 3.17 -3.68
C GLN A 65 8.48 1.80 -3.71
N ALA A 66 8.53 1.07 -2.60
CA ALA A 66 7.90 -0.26 -2.53
C ALA A 66 6.37 -0.16 -2.70
N ILE A 67 5.73 0.80 -2.03
CA ILE A 67 4.30 1.02 -2.19
C ILE A 67 3.97 1.42 -3.63
N ARG A 68 4.78 2.26 -4.23
CA ARG A 68 4.59 2.67 -5.62
C ARG A 68 4.65 1.48 -6.58
N MET A 69 5.58 0.54 -6.34
CA MET A 69 5.66 -0.69 -7.13
C MET A 69 4.39 -1.53 -7.01
N VAL A 70 3.85 -1.63 -5.80
CA VAL A 70 2.60 -2.36 -5.58
C VAL A 70 1.43 -1.69 -6.30
N VAL A 71 1.29 -0.39 -6.15
CA VAL A 71 0.13 0.35 -6.67
C VAL A 71 0.16 0.48 -8.20
N HIS A 72 1.32 0.82 -8.76
CA HIS A 72 1.43 1.12 -10.19
C HIS A 72 1.87 -0.04 -11.05
N GLU A 73 2.61 -0.99 -10.48
CA GLU A 73 3.16 -2.12 -11.24
C GLU A 73 2.60 -3.46 -10.79
N ASN A 74 1.68 -3.44 -9.83
CA ASN A 74 1.01 -4.63 -9.31
C ASN A 74 2.00 -5.70 -8.82
N VAL A 75 3.12 -5.26 -8.26
CA VAL A 75 4.13 -6.15 -7.69
C VAL A 75 3.55 -6.82 -6.44
N LYS A 76 3.78 -8.13 -6.28
CA LYS A 76 3.29 -8.87 -5.11
C LYS A 76 3.95 -8.37 -3.84
N PRO A 77 3.26 -8.44 -2.67
CA PRO A 77 3.79 -7.94 -1.42
C PRO A 77 5.16 -8.53 -1.05
N GLU A 78 5.37 -9.81 -1.27
CA GLU A 78 6.65 -10.46 -0.96
C GLU A 78 7.79 -9.87 -1.79
N ALA A 79 7.57 -9.65 -3.08
CA ALA A 79 8.57 -9.07 -3.97
C ALA A 79 8.81 -7.61 -3.63
N ALA A 80 7.74 -6.87 -3.30
CA ALA A 80 7.86 -5.47 -2.89
C ALA A 80 8.65 -5.34 -1.58
N TYR A 81 8.43 -6.24 -0.64
CA TYR A 81 9.17 -6.21 0.62
C TYR A 81 10.66 -6.51 0.41
N LYS A 82 11.00 -7.45 -0.46
CA LYS A 82 12.39 -7.72 -0.82
C LYS A 82 13.04 -6.49 -1.47
N ALA A 83 12.30 -5.81 -2.36
CA ALA A 83 12.78 -4.58 -2.97
C ALA A 83 13.00 -3.50 -1.92
N TYR A 84 12.08 -3.37 -0.96
CA TYR A 84 12.22 -2.46 0.16
C TYR A 84 13.50 -2.71 0.94
N GLN A 85 13.79 -3.97 1.28
CA GLN A 85 15.00 -4.34 2.01
C GLN A 85 16.26 -4.01 1.22
N THR A 86 16.25 -4.25 -0.07
CA THR A 86 17.38 -3.93 -0.96
C THR A 86 17.61 -2.41 -1.04
N LEU A 87 16.53 -1.66 -1.24
CA LEU A 87 16.60 -0.20 -1.32
C LEU A 87 17.05 0.40 0.01
N MET A 88 16.65 -0.20 1.13
CA MET A 88 17.05 0.25 2.45
C MET A 88 18.56 0.14 2.64
N LYS A 89 19.19 -0.89 2.09
CA LYS A 89 20.65 -1.05 2.13
C LYS A 89 21.34 -0.01 1.27
N ASP A 90 20.78 0.34 0.13
CA ASP A 90 21.39 1.27 -0.81
C ASP A 90 21.33 2.72 -0.32
N VAL A 91 20.39 3.05 0.56
CA VAL A 91 20.20 4.42 1.06
C VAL A 91 21.21 4.80 2.15
N LYS A 92 21.93 3.87 2.68
CA LYS A 92 22.92 4.16 3.74
C LYS A 92 24.10 4.94 3.23
#